data_f0d95f6d8e6d2cad46f5a08c1cedc35c
#
_entry.id   f0d95f6d8e6d2cad46f5a08c1cedc35c
#
_cell.length_a   1.000
_cell.length_b   1.000
_cell.length_c   1.000
_cell.angle_alpha   90.00
_cell.angle_beta   90.00
_cell.angle_gamma   90.00
#
_symmetry.space_group_name_H-M   'P 1'
#
loop_
_entity.id
_entity.type
_entity.pdbx_description
1 polymer ?
#
loop_
_entity_poly.entity_id
_entity_poly.type
_entity_poly.pdbx_seq_one_letter_code
_entity_poly.pdbx_strand_id
1 'polypeptide(L)'
;MPRAAAPPVQPAVPPKPIVTTTVIITHPACLQHEMGPDHPECPDRLTAIHDQLIASGLDPHLARREAPPATPEQLARVHDRRYVAAIQAAAPSSGLRYLDPDTALNPHSVDAALHAAGAVVHAVDLVCGGLYQTAFCAVRPPGHHACRARAMGFCIFNNVAVAARHALEAHGLERVAVI
;
A
#
# COMPACT_ATOMS: atom_id res chain seq x y z
N MET A 1 -25.87 37.23 -38.28
CA MET A 1 -25.63 35.91 -37.68
C MET A 1 -25.69 36.05 -36.17
N PRO A 2 -26.67 35.47 -35.46
CA PRO A 2 -26.72 35.56 -34.00
C PRO A 2 -25.64 34.68 -33.35
N ARG A 3 -24.93 35.24 -32.36
CA ARG A 3 -23.95 34.57 -31.53
C ARG A 3 -24.62 33.47 -30.68
N ALA A 4 -24.13 32.25 -30.76
CA ALA A 4 -24.59 31.15 -29.92
C ALA A 4 -24.36 31.50 -28.44
N ALA A 5 -25.36 31.28 -27.60
CA ALA A 5 -25.28 31.46 -26.15
C ALA A 5 -24.31 30.44 -25.54
N ALA A 6 -23.47 30.90 -24.63
CA ALA A 6 -22.56 30.03 -23.87
C ALA A 6 -23.38 29.05 -23.01
N PRO A 7 -22.93 27.78 -22.85
CA PRO A 7 -23.62 26.84 -22.01
C PRO A 7 -23.58 27.29 -20.52
N PRO A 8 -24.64 26.96 -19.75
CA PRO A 8 -24.71 27.35 -18.34
C PRO A 8 -23.56 26.73 -17.54
N VAL A 9 -22.87 27.59 -16.78
CA VAL A 9 -21.81 27.16 -15.84
C VAL A 9 -22.51 26.36 -14.73
N GLN A 10 -22.17 25.09 -14.62
CA GLN A 10 -22.65 24.27 -13.51
C GLN A 10 -22.07 24.82 -12.20
N PRO A 11 -22.86 24.93 -11.12
CA PRO A 11 -22.36 25.37 -9.84
C PRO A 11 -21.31 24.38 -9.34
N ALA A 12 -20.16 24.91 -8.93
CA ALA A 12 -19.08 24.09 -8.34
C ALA A 12 -19.63 23.32 -7.14
N VAL A 13 -19.47 22.00 -7.14
CA VAL A 13 -19.81 21.17 -5.98
C VAL A 13 -18.94 21.65 -4.82
N PRO A 14 -19.53 22.03 -3.67
CA PRO A 14 -18.72 22.48 -2.53
C PRO A 14 -17.76 21.35 -2.12
N PRO A 15 -16.50 21.69 -1.77
CA PRO A 15 -15.54 20.68 -1.32
C PRO A 15 -16.13 19.97 -0.10
N LYS A 16 -16.06 18.63 -0.09
CA LYS A 16 -16.41 17.84 1.09
C LYS A 16 -15.57 18.32 2.28
N PRO A 17 -16.18 18.44 3.48
CA PRO A 17 -15.41 18.80 4.66
C PRO A 17 -14.27 17.78 4.86
N ILE A 18 -13.03 18.28 4.84
CA ILE A 18 -11.85 17.46 5.08
C ILE A 18 -11.87 17.06 6.55
N VAL A 19 -12.04 15.77 6.82
CA VAL A 19 -11.88 15.23 8.18
C VAL A 19 -10.40 15.30 8.51
N THR A 20 -10.04 16.06 9.54
CA THR A 20 -8.65 16.34 9.96
C THR A 20 -7.94 15.13 10.59
N THR A 21 -8.45 13.93 10.41
CA THR A 21 -7.98 12.72 11.07
C THR A 21 -6.99 11.98 10.18
N THR A 22 -5.93 11.47 10.79
CA THR A 22 -5.02 10.51 10.17
C THR A 22 -5.67 9.12 10.20
N VAL A 23 -5.64 8.40 9.07
CA VAL A 23 -6.04 7.01 9.03
C VAL A 23 -4.81 6.10 9.13
N ILE A 24 -4.88 5.09 10.00
CA ILE A 24 -3.92 3.98 10.03
C ILE A 24 -4.53 2.79 9.28
N ILE A 25 -3.75 2.22 8.36
CA ILE A 25 -4.17 1.09 7.53
C ILE A 25 -3.24 -0.07 7.79
N THR A 26 -3.80 -1.22 8.13
CA THR A 26 -3.05 -2.45 8.43
C THR A 26 -3.86 -3.67 8.00
N HIS A 27 -3.26 -4.87 8.04
CA HIS A 27 -3.98 -6.13 7.83
C HIS A 27 -3.32 -7.25 8.63
N PRO A 28 -4.09 -8.19 9.23
CA PRO A 28 -3.53 -9.31 10.01
C PRO A 28 -2.57 -10.21 9.23
N ALA A 29 -2.77 -10.38 7.92
CA ALA A 29 -1.86 -11.14 7.06
C ALA A 29 -0.41 -10.63 7.13
N CYS A 30 -0.22 -9.32 7.37
CA CYS A 30 1.12 -8.75 7.51
C CYS A 30 1.90 -9.30 8.71
N LEU A 31 1.22 -9.81 9.75
CA LEU A 31 1.87 -10.45 10.89
C LEU A 31 2.28 -11.91 10.60
N GLN A 32 1.76 -12.50 9.54
CA GLN A 32 2.04 -13.90 9.18
C GLN A 32 3.23 -14.06 8.24
N HIS A 33 3.73 -12.96 7.67
CA HIS A 33 4.94 -12.98 6.86
C HIS A 33 6.18 -13.12 7.74
N GLU A 34 6.98 -14.16 7.49
CA GLU A 34 8.23 -14.43 8.22
C GLU A 34 9.32 -14.86 7.24
N MET A 35 10.54 -14.41 7.48
CA MET A 35 11.73 -14.73 6.68
C MET A 35 12.78 -15.53 7.44
N GLY A 36 12.40 -16.09 8.58
CA GLY A 36 13.22 -16.93 9.44
C GLY A 36 13.49 -16.32 10.82
N PRO A 37 14.02 -17.14 11.74
CA PRO A 37 14.38 -16.67 13.08
C PRO A 37 15.47 -15.58 12.99
N ASP A 38 15.41 -14.63 13.89
CA ASP A 38 16.37 -13.51 13.99
C ASP A 38 16.44 -12.58 12.77
N HIS A 39 15.50 -12.69 11.83
CA HIS A 39 15.46 -11.79 10.68
C HIS A 39 15.01 -10.38 11.13
N PRO A 40 15.72 -9.29 10.74
CA PRO A 40 15.40 -7.94 11.19
C PRO A 40 14.04 -7.43 10.71
N GLU A 41 13.57 -7.94 9.57
CA GLU A 41 12.21 -7.71 9.09
C GLU A 41 11.30 -8.83 9.63
N CYS A 42 10.69 -8.61 10.79
CA CYS A 42 9.90 -9.58 11.53
C CYS A 42 8.53 -8.99 11.96
N PRO A 43 7.55 -9.82 12.35
CA PRO A 43 6.22 -9.37 12.81
C PRO A 43 6.26 -8.37 13.95
N ASP A 44 7.23 -8.47 14.86
CA ASP A 44 7.37 -7.59 16.03
C ASP A 44 7.50 -6.11 15.68
N ARG A 45 7.93 -5.79 14.44
CA ARG A 45 7.95 -4.40 13.96
C ARG A 45 6.58 -3.75 13.97
N LEU A 46 5.52 -4.48 13.57
CA LEU A 46 4.15 -3.95 13.60
C LEU A 46 3.61 -3.88 15.02
N THR A 47 3.93 -4.85 15.87
CA THR A 47 3.59 -4.86 17.29
C THR A 47 4.21 -3.64 17.98
N ALA A 48 5.51 -3.39 17.77
CA ALA A 48 6.19 -2.23 18.34
C ALA A 48 5.58 -0.88 17.88
N ILE A 49 5.16 -0.77 16.60
CA ILE A 49 4.45 0.42 16.10
C ILE A 49 3.13 0.59 16.85
N HIS A 50 2.34 -0.46 16.99
CA HIS A 50 1.05 -0.40 17.66
C HIS A 50 1.19 -0.03 19.15
N ASP A 51 2.11 -0.68 19.85
CA ASP A 51 2.39 -0.41 21.26
C ASP A 51 2.85 1.03 21.48
N GLN A 52 3.68 1.57 20.58
CA GLN A 52 4.14 2.95 20.65
C GLN A 52 2.99 3.95 20.39
N LEU A 53 2.07 3.66 19.49
CA LEU A 53 0.89 4.50 19.26
C LEU A 53 0.00 4.56 20.50
N ILE A 54 -0.18 3.44 21.20
CA ILE A 54 -0.91 3.38 22.48
C ILE A 54 -0.15 4.14 23.57
N ALA A 55 1.14 3.84 23.75
CA ALA A 55 1.96 4.43 24.79
C ALA A 55 2.10 5.96 24.68
N SER A 56 2.12 6.47 23.43
CA SER A 56 2.17 7.92 23.15
C SER A 56 0.81 8.62 23.25
N GLY A 57 -0.29 7.88 23.46
CA GLY A 57 -1.65 8.44 23.49
C GLY A 57 -2.18 8.88 22.12
N LEU A 58 -1.53 8.50 21.01
CA LEU A 58 -1.98 8.83 19.66
C LEU A 58 -3.11 7.94 19.16
N ASP A 59 -3.17 6.69 19.63
CA ASP A 59 -4.13 5.68 19.15
C ASP A 59 -5.59 6.15 19.14
N PRO A 60 -6.13 6.81 20.17
CA PRO A 60 -7.52 7.28 20.17
C PRO A 60 -7.83 8.37 19.11
N HIS A 61 -6.80 8.99 18.56
CA HIS A 61 -6.92 10.06 17.55
C HIS A 61 -6.80 9.56 16.11
N LEU A 62 -6.58 8.26 15.93
CA LEU A 62 -6.39 7.62 14.62
C LEU A 62 -7.67 6.88 14.19
N ALA A 63 -8.11 7.13 12.97
CA ALA A 63 -9.07 6.24 12.33
C ALA A 63 -8.37 4.94 11.89
N ARG A 64 -9.03 3.80 12.01
CA ARG A 64 -8.48 2.51 11.60
C ARG A 64 -9.22 1.97 10.38
N ARG A 65 -8.46 1.42 9.43
CA ARG A 65 -8.98 0.71 8.25
C ARG A 65 -8.17 -0.55 8.02
N GLU A 66 -8.84 -1.55 7.52
CA GLU A 66 -8.23 -2.78 7.05
C GLU A 66 -7.83 -2.64 5.59
N ALA A 67 -6.64 -3.13 5.24
CA ALA A 67 -6.12 -3.05 3.88
C ALA A 67 -6.81 -4.10 2.99
N PRO A 68 -7.42 -3.74 1.84
CA PRO A 68 -7.79 -4.73 0.83
C PRO A 68 -6.52 -5.29 0.16
N PRO A 69 -6.56 -6.47 -0.45
CA PRO A 69 -5.45 -6.94 -1.28
C PRO A 69 -5.35 -6.11 -2.56
N ALA A 70 -4.14 -5.81 -3.01
CA ALA A 70 -3.92 -5.19 -4.31
C ALA A 70 -4.30 -6.15 -5.44
N THR A 71 -4.92 -5.60 -6.50
CA THR A 71 -5.23 -6.39 -7.69
C THR A 71 -4.00 -6.57 -8.58
N PRO A 72 -3.95 -7.63 -9.42
CA PRO A 72 -2.89 -7.80 -10.41
C PRO A 72 -2.71 -6.57 -11.33
N GLU A 73 -3.81 -5.88 -11.66
CA GLU A 73 -3.78 -4.68 -12.50
C GLU A 73 -3.11 -3.50 -11.79
N GLN A 74 -3.37 -3.32 -10.50
CA GLN A 74 -2.74 -2.29 -9.69
C GLN A 74 -1.23 -2.53 -9.59
N LEU A 75 -0.80 -3.77 -9.34
CA LEU A 75 0.60 -4.15 -9.31
C LEU A 75 1.28 -4.01 -10.68
N ALA A 76 0.58 -4.35 -11.77
CA ALA A 76 1.09 -4.27 -13.13
C ALA A 76 1.32 -2.84 -13.64
N ARG A 77 0.89 -1.81 -12.92
CA ARG A 77 1.27 -0.41 -13.20
C ARG A 77 2.77 -0.16 -12.99
N VAL A 78 3.41 -0.95 -12.15
CA VAL A 78 4.82 -0.83 -11.76
C VAL A 78 5.63 -2.06 -12.14
N HIS A 79 5.07 -3.24 -11.90
CA HIS A 79 5.73 -4.52 -12.09
C HIS A 79 5.38 -5.17 -13.43
N ASP A 80 6.29 -5.99 -13.95
CA ASP A 80 5.99 -6.86 -15.08
C ASP A 80 4.88 -7.86 -14.71
N ARG A 81 3.89 -8.04 -15.58
CA ARG A 81 2.78 -8.98 -15.35
C ARG A 81 3.26 -10.41 -15.12
N ARG A 82 4.35 -10.82 -15.80
CA ARG A 82 4.94 -12.16 -15.61
C ARG A 82 5.56 -12.28 -14.22
N TYR A 83 6.19 -11.20 -13.70
CA TYR A 83 6.72 -11.18 -12.36
C TYR A 83 5.59 -11.27 -11.32
N VAL A 84 4.52 -10.50 -11.46
CA VAL A 84 3.35 -10.56 -10.55
C VAL A 84 2.80 -11.98 -10.50
N ALA A 85 2.55 -12.60 -11.66
CA ALA A 85 2.05 -13.97 -11.73
C ALA A 85 3.04 -14.98 -11.12
N ALA A 86 4.35 -14.80 -11.36
CA ALA A 86 5.39 -15.67 -10.79
C ALA A 86 5.44 -15.58 -9.26
N ILE A 87 5.32 -14.37 -8.68
CA ILE A 87 5.25 -14.20 -7.22
C ILE A 87 4.00 -14.84 -6.65
N GLN A 88 2.83 -14.65 -7.27
CA GLN A 88 1.58 -15.27 -6.80
C GLN A 88 1.65 -16.82 -6.80
N ALA A 89 2.38 -17.40 -7.75
CA ALA A 89 2.61 -18.84 -7.83
C ALA A 89 3.82 -19.32 -6.99
N ALA A 90 4.55 -18.41 -6.33
CA ALA A 90 5.80 -18.75 -5.67
C ALA A 90 5.64 -19.12 -4.19
N ALA A 91 4.46 -18.91 -3.57
CA ALA A 91 4.23 -19.24 -2.17
C ALA A 91 4.56 -20.73 -1.91
N PRO A 92 5.48 -21.04 -0.99
CA PRO A 92 5.74 -22.43 -0.63
C PRO A 92 4.55 -22.99 0.19
N SER A 93 4.35 -24.30 0.16
CA SER A 93 3.35 -24.95 1.01
C SER A 93 3.82 -25.05 2.49
N SER A 94 5.12 -24.98 2.73
CA SER A 94 5.75 -24.99 4.07
C SER A 94 7.17 -24.45 3.98
N GLY A 95 7.72 -24.00 5.11
CA GLY A 95 9.09 -23.49 5.20
C GLY A 95 9.32 -22.19 4.44
N LEU A 96 10.53 -21.97 3.99
CA LEU A 96 10.96 -20.76 3.30
C LEU A 96 11.41 -21.05 1.87
N ARG A 97 10.99 -20.17 0.95
CA ARG A 97 11.50 -20.12 -0.43
C ARG A 97 12.20 -18.78 -0.65
N TYR A 98 13.50 -18.83 -0.89
CA TYR A 98 14.31 -17.65 -1.16
C TYR A 98 14.10 -17.14 -2.60
N LEU A 99 13.86 -15.84 -2.75
CA LEU A 99 13.79 -15.12 -4.02
C LEU A 99 15.15 -14.50 -4.37
N ASP A 100 15.89 -14.09 -3.35
CA ASP A 100 17.27 -13.65 -3.39
C ASP A 100 17.94 -13.96 -2.03
N PRO A 101 19.24 -13.62 -1.79
CA PRO A 101 19.93 -14.01 -0.56
C PRO A 101 19.30 -13.52 0.75
N ASP A 102 18.52 -12.42 0.71
CA ASP A 102 17.94 -11.79 1.90
C ASP A 102 16.42 -11.61 1.83
N THR A 103 15.77 -12.15 0.81
CA THR A 103 14.32 -12.02 0.62
C THR A 103 13.69 -13.41 0.45
N ALA A 104 12.90 -13.82 1.42
CA ALA A 104 12.26 -15.14 1.43
C ALA A 104 10.73 -15.02 1.50
N LEU A 105 10.06 -16.05 1.00
CA LEU A 105 8.63 -16.28 1.15
C LEU A 105 8.39 -17.43 2.13
N ASN A 106 7.46 -17.26 3.05
CA ASN A 106 6.76 -18.34 3.73
C ASN A 106 5.37 -18.56 3.09
N PRO A 107 4.55 -19.52 3.52
CA PRO A 107 3.23 -19.76 2.93
C PRO A 107 2.29 -18.54 2.91
N HIS A 108 2.49 -17.57 3.81
CA HIS A 108 1.64 -16.39 3.98
C HIS A 108 2.20 -15.11 3.32
N SER A 109 3.43 -15.16 2.82
CA SER A 109 4.14 -13.96 2.35
C SER A 109 3.47 -13.29 1.16
N VAL A 110 2.90 -14.07 0.24
CA VAL A 110 2.22 -13.51 -0.95
C VAL A 110 0.96 -12.76 -0.53
N ASP A 111 0.16 -13.32 0.37
CA ASP A 111 -1.03 -12.67 0.90
C ASP A 111 -0.67 -11.37 1.65
N ALA A 112 0.33 -11.42 2.51
CA ALA A 112 0.86 -10.24 3.20
C ALA A 112 1.33 -9.16 2.21
N ALA A 113 2.06 -9.52 1.15
CA ALA A 113 2.55 -8.59 0.14
C ALA A 113 1.41 -7.95 -0.67
N LEU A 114 0.34 -8.70 -0.97
CA LEU A 114 -0.85 -8.16 -1.62
C LEU A 114 -1.55 -7.13 -0.73
N HIS A 115 -1.71 -7.41 0.56
CA HIS A 115 -2.31 -6.47 1.50
C HIS A 115 -1.41 -5.27 1.79
N ALA A 116 -0.09 -5.44 1.81
CA ALA A 116 0.84 -4.31 1.94
C ALA A 116 0.76 -3.33 0.76
N ALA A 117 0.71 -3.85 -0.46
CA ALA A 117 0.51 -3.02 -1.66
C ALA A 117 -0.92 -2.44 -1.74
N GLY A 118 -1.93 -3.21 -1.33
CA GLY A 118 -3.32 -2.76 -1.28
C GLY A 118 -3.56 -1.66 -0.26
N ALA A 119 -2.86 -1.69 0.88
CA ALA A 119 -2.93 -0.64 1.90
C ALA A 119 -2.55 0.73 1.35
N VAL A 120 -1.47 0.81 0.59
CA VAL A 120 -1.02 2.10 0.03
C VAL A 120 -1.91 2.59 -1.10
N VAL A 121 -2.50 1.69 -1.88
CA VAL A 121 -3.54 2.03 -2.88
C VAL A 121 -4.76 2.58 -2.17
N HIS A 122 -5.25 1.90 -1.14
CA HIS A 122 -6.40 2.34 -0.35
C HIS A 122 -6.13 3.66 0.37
N ALA A 123 -4.90 3.89 0.87
CA ALA A 123 -4.48 5.15 1.45
C ALA A 123 -4.62 6.31 0.45
N VAL A 124 -4.15 6.12 -0.79
CA VAL A 124 -4.30 7.10 -1.86
C VAL A 124 -5.78 7.39 -2.14
N ASP A 125 -6.62 6.36 -2.25
CA ASP A 125 -8.06 6.52 -2.49
C ASP A 125 -8.74 7.33 -1.39
N LEU A 126 -8.41 7.05 -0.12
CA LEU A 126 -8.98 7.73 1.04
C LEU A 126 -8.56 9.19 1.13
N VAL A 127 -7.27 9.48 0.86
CA VAL A 127 -6.73 10.84 0.93
C VAL A 127 -7.16 11.66 -0.29
N CYS A 128 -6.99 11.16 -1.50
CA CYS A 128 -7.42 11.87 -2.73
C CYS A 128 -8.95 12.01 -2.80
N GLY A 129 -9.71 11.07 -2.24
CA GLY A 129 -11.17 11.18 -2.08
C GLY A 129 -11.61 12.19 -1.02
N GLY A 130 -10.67 12.81 -0.28
CA GLY A 130 -10.96 13.82 0.74
C GLY A 130 -11.62 13.26 2.01
N LEU A 131 -11.52 11.94 2.25
CA LEU A 131 -12.07 11.33 3.46
C LEU A 131 -11.13 11.50 4.66
N TYR A 132 -9.81 11.54 4.41
CA TYR A 132 -8.76 11.81 5.39
C TYR A 132 -7.72 12.75 4.81
N GLN A 133 -6.99 13.48 5.66
CA GLN A 133 -5.89 14.35 5.22
C GLN A 133 -4.59 13.58 5.01
N THR A 134 -4.35 12.59 5.86
CA THR A 134 -3.13 11.80 5.88
C THR A 134 -3.44 10.33 6.15
N ALA A 135 -2.55 9.46 5.70
CA ALA A 135 -2.63 8.03 5.97
C ALA A 135 -1.27 7.48 6.39
N PHE A 136 -1.28 6.53 7.30
CA PHE A 136 -0.12 5.75 7.70
C PHE A 136 -0.40 4.27 7.48
N CYS A 137 0.39 3.63 6.60
CA CYS A 137 0.26 2.21 6.30
C CYS A 137 1.23 1.41 7.17
N ALA A 138 0.71 0.80 8.23
CA ALA A 138 1.47 -0.10 9.11
C ALA A 138 1.41 -1.52 8.53
N VAL A 139 2.26 -1.81 7.56
CA VAL A 139 2.23 -3.05 6.77
C VAL A 139 3.60 -3.69 6.60
N ARG A 140 3.61 -4.97 6.28
CA ARG A 140 4.75 -5.81 5.91
C ARG A 140 4.31 -6.76 4.80
N PRO A 141 5.24 -7.19 3.90
CA PRO A 141 6.64 -6.79 3.76
C PRO A 141 6.82 -5.33 3.29
N PRO A 142 8.04 -4.77 3.42
CA PRO A 142 8.38 -3.48 2.82
C PRO A 142 8.38 -3.57 1.29
N GLY A 143 8.60 -2.42 0.59
CA GLY A 143 8.47 -2.43 -0.86
C GLY A 143 9.52 -1.62 -1.63
N HIS A 144 10.23 -0.72 -0.98
CA HIS A 144 11.06 0.31 -1.66
C HIS A 144 12.27 -0.23 -2.42
N HIS A 145 12.76 -1.44 -2.12
CA HIS A 145 13.85 -2.10 -2.86
C HIS A 145 13.38 -2.94 -4.05
N ALA A 146 12.10 -3.34 -4.10
CA ALA A 146 11.61 -4.16 -5.18
C ALA A 146 11.71 -3.44 -6.53
N CYS A 147 12.30 -4.13 -7.52
CA CYS A 147 12.42 -3.64 -8.88
C CYS A 147 11.22 -4.08 -9.73
N ARG A 148 11.17 -3.63 -11.00
CA ARG A 148 10.08 -3.95 -11.93
C ARG A 148 9.81 -5.46 -12.05
N ALA A 149 10.86 -6.30 -12.04
CA ALA A 149 10.75 -7.74 -12.21
C ALA A 149 11.64 -8.53 -11.25
N ARG A 150 11.95 -7.97 -10.07
CA ARG A 150 12.81 -8.63 -9.08
C ARG A 150 12.46 -8.18 -7.67
N ALA A 151 12.25 -9.18 -6.77
CA ALA A 151 12.22 -9.01 -5.33
C ALA A 151 13.67 -8.89 -4.81
N MET A 152 13.92 -8.02 -3.84
CA MET A 152 15.20 -7.87 -3.17
C MET A 152 15.07 -6.99 -1.93
N GLY A 153 16.02 -7.06 -1.01
CA GLY A 153 16.07 -6.20 0.17
C GLY A 153 14.80 -6.33 1.02
N PHE A 154 14.35 -7.55 1.26
CA PHE A 154 13.12 -7.91 2.00
C PHE A 154 11.82 -7.52 1.28
N CYS A 155 11.90 -6.88 0.10
CA CYS A 155 10.78 -6.31 -0.63
C CYS A 155 10.31 -7.23 -1.77
N ILE A 156 9.00 -7.44 -1.83
CA ILE A 156 8.35 -8.27 -2.85
C ILE A 156 7.73 -7.40 -3.94
N PHE A 157 6.81 -6.49 -3.57
CA PHE A 157 6.25 -5.49 -4.47
C PHE A 157 6.67 -4.09 -4.01
N ASN A 158 6.85 -3.16 -4.96
CA ASN A 158 7.22 -1.79 -4.64
C ASN A 158 5.98 -0.98 -4.26
N ASN A 159 5.59 -1.07 -2.98
CA ASN A 159 4.37 -0.47 -2.45
C ASN A 159 4.30 1.03 -2.76
N VAL A 160 5.38 1.78 -2.51
CA VAL A 160 5.38 3.25 -2.72
C VAL A 160 5.26 3.62 -4.20
N ALA A 161 5.90 2.87 -5.09
CA ALA A 161 5.77 3.10 -6.53
C ALA A 161 4.36 2.75 -7.04
N VAL A 162 3.73 1.69 -6.49
CA VAL A 162 2.33 1.33 -6.79
C VAL A 162 1.40 2.45 -6.35
N ALA A 163 1.59 3.01 -5.13
CA ALA A 163 0.82 4.16 -4.65
C ALA A 163 0.97 5.38 -5.56
N ALA A 164 2.21 5.73 -5.93
CA ALA A 164 2.49 6.88 -6.79
C ALA A 164 1.83 6.73 -8.17
N ARG A 165 1.95 5.55 -8.80
CA ARG A 165 1.29 5.27 -10.08
C ARG A 165 -0.22 5.25 -9.97
N HIS A 166 -0.77 4.75 -8.87
CA HIS A 166 -2.21 4.79 -8.62
C HIS A 166 -2.72 6.22 -8.50
N ALA A 167 -2.01 7.08 -7.77
CA ALA A 167 -2.36 8.50 -7.63
C ALA A 167 -2.38 9.23 -8.98
N LEU A 168 -1.39 8.97 -9.84
CA LEU A 168 -1.33 9.57 -11.18
C LEU A 168 -2.45 9.04 -12.11
N GLU A 169 -2.67 7.72 -12.14
CA GLU A 169 -3.53 7.09 -13.15
C GLU A 169 -5.02 7.05 -12.74
N ALA A 170 -5.32 6.79 -11.46
CA ALA A 170 -6.69 6.65 -10.99
C ALA A 170 -7.29 7.97 -10.49
N HIS A 171 -6.46 8.86 -9.94
CA HIS A 171 -6.91 10.16 -9.41
C HIS A 171 -6.51 11.35 -10.29
N GLY A 172 -5.81 11.12 -11.40
CA GLY A 172 -5.47 12.16 -12.37
C GLY A 172 -4.51 13.22 -11.82
N LEU A 173 -3.70 12.90 -10.80
CA LEU A 173 -2.69 13.82 -10.31
C LEU A 173 -1.59 13.99 -11.35
N GLU A 174 -1.13 15.22 -11.57
CA GLU A 174 -0.06 15.51 -12.53
C GLU A 174 1.32 15.14 -12.00
N ARG A 175 1.53 15.24 -10.69
CA ARG A 175 2.82 15.04 -10.04
C ARG A 175 2.66 14.40 -8.66
N VAL A 176 3.57 13.50 -8.33
CA VAL A 176 3.71 12.87 -7.00
C VAL A 176 5.18 12.97 -6.59
N ALA A 177 5.45 13.35 -5.37
CA ALA A 177 6.78 13.32 -4.77
C ALA A 177 6.92 12.09 -3.86
N VAL A 178 8.07 11.45 -3.90
CA VAL A 178 8.50 10.41 -2.95
C VAL A 178 9.75 10.96 -2.27
N ILE A 179 9.78 10.97 -0.94
CA ILE A 179 10.83 11.57 -0.11
C ILE A 179 11.52 10.47 0.70
#